data_c3b0a5fdbc76fbca6874787342f053a6
#
_entry.id   c3b0a5fdbc76fbca6874787342f053a6
#
_cell.length_a   1.000
_cell.length_b   1.000
_cell.length_c   1.000
_cell.angle_alpha   90.00
_cell.angle_beta   90.00
_cell.angle_gamma   90.00
#
_symmetry.space_group_name_H-M   'P 1'
#
loop_
_entity.id
_entity.type
_entity.pdbx_description
1 polymer ?
#
loop_
_entity_poly.entity_id
_entity_poly.type
_entity_poly.pdbx_seq_one_letter_code
_entity_poly.pdbx_strand_id
1 'polypeptide(L)'
;LITDDLKLALEGAEAVIDFSMPDTSLECAKACAQTDTAHVIGTTGFNLGQENEIAEYANKVVIVKAGNMSLGINVLTSFVEKISSSLDLDFDIEILEMHHRDKVDAPSGTALMLGEAAARGKGKSLSELRVALRDGISAGREKGSIGFASLRGGGVVGEHEVSFTSDSERISIKHEAFSRDIFVNGAIKAALWSKEKDPGLYDMLNVLNLR
;
A
#
# COMPACT_ATOMS: atom_id res chain seq x y z
N LEU A 1 -1.13 -11.10 -28.01
CA LEU A 1 -2.09 -12.18 -27.76
C LEU A 1 -3.06 -11.75 -26.67
N ILE A 2 -4.35 -11.94 -26.88
CA ILE A 2 -5.38 -11.84 -25.84
C ILE A 2 -5.94 -13.24 -25.70
N THR A 3 -5.91 -13.80 -24.46
CA THR A 3 -6.34 -15.17 -24.16
C THR A 3 -6.86 -15.26 -22.72
N ASP A 4 -7.74 -16.18 -22.46
CA ASP A 4 -8.20 -16.62 -21.13
C ASP A 4 -7.45 -17.88 -20.65
N ASP A 5 -6.56 -18.44 -21.47
CA ASP A 5 -5.71 -19.58 -21.11
C ASP A 5 -4.43 -19.04 -20.43
N LEU A 6 -4.34 -19.20 -19.11
CA LEU A 6 -3.19 -18.79 -18.31
C LEU A 6 -1.88 -19.48 -18.73
N LYS A 7 -1.92 -20.75 -19.15
CA LYS A 7 -0.71 -21.45 -19.57
C LYS A 7 -0.15 -20.86 -20.84
N LEU A 8 -1.01 -20.56 -21.80
CA LEU A 8 -0.63 -19.92 -23.04
C LEU A 8 -0.15 -18.46 -22.80
N ALA A 9 -0.78 -17.75 -21.86
CA ALA A 9 -0.38 -16.39 -21.49
C ALA A 9 1.01 -16.35 -20.84
N LEU A 10 1.38 -17.38 -20.08
CA LEU A 10 2.66 -17.48 -19.35
C LEU A 10 3.78 -18.06 -20.21
N GLU A 11 3.49 -18.59 -21.39
CA GLU A 11 4.51 -19.21 -22.24
C GLU A 11 5.57 -18.17 -22.68
N GLY A 12 6.78 -18.33 -22.17
CA GLY A 12 7.91 -17.42 -22.40
C GLY A 12 7.84 -16.09 -21.62
N ALA A 13 6.91 -15.93 -20.69
CA ALA A 13 6.84 -14.77 -19.83
C ALA A 13 7.86 -14.87 -18.68
N GLU A 14 8.61 -13.81 -18.41
CA GLU A 14 9.53 -13.73 -17.26
C GLU A 14 8.81 -13.21 -16.01
N ALA A 15 7.76 -12.40 -16.18
CA ALA A 15 6.96 -11.84 -15.10
C ALA A 15 5.51 -11.55 -15.53
N VAL A 16 4.59 -11.65 -14.60
CA VAL A 16 3.19 -11.23 -14.74
C VAL A 16 2.93 -10.02 -13.86
N ILE A 17 2.24 -9.02 -14.40
CA ILE A 17 1.70 -7.88 -13.64
C ILE A 17 0.19 -8.04 -13.55
N ASP A 18 -0.32 -8.13 -12.34
CA ASP A 18 -1.69 -8.48 -12.03
C ASP A 18 -2.41 -7.38 -11.21
N PHE A 19 -3.46 -6.81 -11.80
CA PHE A 19 -4.41 -5.89 -11.18
C PHE A 19 -5.83 -6.40 -11.43
N SER A 20 -6.13 -7.61 -11.00
CA SER A 20 -7.42 -8.28 -11.26
C SER A 20 -8.30 -8.36 -10.00
N MET A 21 -8.75 -9.55 -9.67
CA MET A 21 -9.56 -9.86 -8.49
C MET A 21 -8.83 -10.92 -7.64
N PRO A 22 -9.11 -11.01 -6.31
CA PRO A 22 -8.41 -11.93 -5.42
C PRO A 22 -8.36 -13.37 -5.89
N ASP A 23 -9.49 -13.92 -6.37
CA ASP A 23 -9.57 -15.29 -6.84
C ASP A 23 -8.73 -15.50 -8.12
N THR A 24 -8.79 -14.54 -9.06
CA THR A 24 -7.99 -14.58 -10.29
C THR A 24 -6.49 -14.45 -9.98
N SER A 25 -6.12 -13.56 -9.05
CA SER A 25 -4.74 -13.41 -8.60
C SER A 25 -4.20 -14.69 -7.98
N LEU A 26 -5.04 -15.44 -7.25
CA LEU A 26 -4.66 -16.71 -6.64
C LEU A 26 -4.41 -17.80 -7.69
N GLU A 27 -5.31 -17.91 -8.70
CA GLU A 27 -5.12 -18.81 -9.84
C GLU A 27 -3.83 -18.46 -10.62
N CYS A 28 -3.59 -17.17 -10.83
CA CYS A 28 -2.39 -16.66 -11.48
C CYS A 28 -1.12 -17.00 -10.65
N ALA A 29 -1.13 -16.79 -9.33
CA ALA A 29 -0.02 -17.12 -8.45
C ALA A 29 0.31 -18.63 -8.49
N LYS A 30 -0.71 -19.48 -8.52
CA LYS A 30 -0.56 -20.91 -8.68
C LYS A 30 0.08 -21.27 -10.02
N ALA A 31 -0.36 -20.66 -11.11
CA ALA A 31 0.20 -20.89 -12.46
C ALA A 31 1.65 -20.39 -12.53
N CYS A 32 1.95 -19.21 -12.00
CA CYS A 32 3.30 -18.65 -11.92
C CYS A 32 4.26 -19.57 -11.15
N ALA A 33 3.81 -20.14 -10.03
CA ALA A 33 4.60 -21.10 -9.26
C ALA A 33 4.88 -22.44 -9.99
N GLN A 34 4.13 -22.75 -11.06
CA GLN A 34 4.34 -23.93 -11.90
C GLN A 34 5.26 -23.67 -13.10
N THR A 35 5.38 -22.41 -13.52
CA THR A 35 6.13 -22.00 -14.71
C THR A 35 7.40 -21.20 -14.39
N ASP A 36 7.71 -21.03 -13.09
CA ASP A 36 8.83 -20.20 -12.61
C ASP A 36 8.77 -18.76 -13.14
N THR A 37 7.56 -18.20 -13.22
CA THR A 37 7.27 -16.84 -13.69
C THR A 37 7.04 -15.92 -12.50
N ALA A 38 7.78 -14.84 -12.37
CA ALA A 38 7.59 -13.88 -11.29
C ALA A 38 6.18 -13.25 -11.32
N HIS A 39 5.58 -13.01 -10.15
CA HIS A 39 4.22 -12.45 -10.06
C HIS A 39 4.21 -11.14 -9.27
N VAL A 40 3.82 -10.04 -9.94
CA VAL A 40 3.64 -8.72 -9.34
C VAL A 40 2.15 -8.47 -9.11
N ILE A 41 1.72 -8.48 -7.85
CA ILE A 41 0.33 -8.40 -7.43
C ILE A 41 0.00 -7.01 -6.93
N GLY A 42 -0.78 -6.26 -7.71
CA GLY A 42 -1.39 -4.99 -7.33
C GLY A 42 -2.86 -5.14 -6.90
N THR A 43 -3.41 -6.34 -6.99
CA THR A 43 -4.75 -6.69 -6.50
C THR A 43 -4.81 -6.56 -4.98
N THR A 44 -5.94 -6.10 -4.47
CA THR A 44 -6.21 -5.92 -3.03
C THR A 44 -7.48 -6.65 -2.61
N GLY A 45 -7.72 -6.76 -1.30
CA GLY A 45 -8.97 -7.35 -0.78
C GLY A 45 -8.90 -8.86 -0.55
N PHE A 46 -7.72 -9.43 -0.45
CA PHE A 46 -7.52 -10.84 -0.10
C PHE A 46 -8.00 -11.13 1.33
N ASN A 47 -8.62 -12.28 1.53
CA ASN A 47 -8.87 -12.82 2.85
C ASN A 47 -7.63 -13.57 3.39
N LEU A 48 -7.65 -13.91 4.68
CA LEU A 48 -6.51 -14.56 5.34
C LEU A 48 -6.11 -15.90 4.70
N GLY A 49 -7.07 -16.68 4.21
CA GLY A 49 -6.80 -17.95 3.50
C GLY A 49 -6.02 -17.71 2.22
N GLN A 50 -6.47 -16.75 1.41
CA GLN A 50 -5.81 -16.37 0.15
C GLN A 50 -4.41 -15.77 0.40
N GLU A 51 -4.23 -14.99 1.47
CA GLU A 51 -2.91 -14.49 1.87
C GLU A 51 -1.94 -15.63 2.19
N ASN A 52 -2.40 -16.65 2.92
CA ASN A 52 -1.59 -17.82 3.24
C ASN A 52 -1.22 -18.63 2.00
N GLU A 53 -2.16 -18.83 1.07
CA GLU A 53 -1.88 -19.54 -0.19
C GLU A 53 -0.86 -18.79 -1.06
N ILE A 54 -0.96 -17.45 -1.16
CA ILE A 54 0.04 -16.62 -1.85
C ILE A 54 1.42 -16.80 -1.21
N ALA A 55 1.50 -16.81 0.12
CA ALA A 55 2.75 -17.03 0.84
C ALA A 55 3.33 -18.45 0.58
N GLU A 56 2.49 -19.47 0.42
CA GLU A 56 2.94 -20.80 0.04
C GLU A 56 3.51 -20.85 -1.39
N TYR A 57 2.87 -20.19 -2.35
CA TYR A 57 3.38 -20.08 -3.73
C TYR A 57 4.70 -19.29 -3.80
N ALA A 58 4.87 -18.30 -2.93
CA ALA A 58 6.09 -17.52 -2.84
C ALA A 58 7.33 -18.36 -2.42
N ASN A 59 7.15 -19.53 -1.82
CA ASN A 59 8.26 -20.47 -1.58
C ASN A 59 8.83 -21.08 -2.88
N LYS A 60 8.14 -20.92 -4.00
CA LYS A 60 8.51 -21.53 -5.29
C LYS A 60 8.87 -20.50 -6.36
N VAL A 61 8.37 -19.29 -6.24
CA VAL A 61 8.54 -18.23 -7.23
C VAL A 61 8.60 -16.87 -6.54
N VAL A 62 9.19 -15.87 -7.20
CA VAL A 62 9.20 -14.49 -6.71
C VAL A 62 7.79 -13.90 -6.81
N ILE A 63 7.23 -13.49 -5.68
CA ILE A 63 5.98 -12.73 -5.63
C ILE A 63 6.27 -11.37 -5.02
N VAL A 64 5.95 -10.29 -5.75
CA VAL A 64 5.96 -8.92 -5.23
C VAL A 64 4.51 -8.47 -5.06
N LYS A 65 4.06 -8.30 -3.82
CA LYS A 65 2.68 -7.92 -3.50
C LYS A 65 2.63 -6.62 -2.73
N ALA A 66 1.81 -5.68 -3.20
CA ALA A 66 1.61 -4.41 -2.50
C ALA A 66 0.21 -3.85 -2.71
N GLY A 67 -0.35 -3.27 -1.65
CA GLY A 67 -1.63 -2.55 -1.71
C GLY A 67 -1.56 -1.23 -2.50
N ASN A 68 -0.36 -0.75 -2.80
CA ASN A 68 -0.12 0.41 -3.66
C ASN A 68 1.24 0.25 -4.35
N MET A 69 1.27 0.33 -5.68
CA MET A 69 2.49 0.19 -6.48
C MET A 69 3.25 1.51 -6.67
N SER A 70 2.72 2.66 -6.26
CA SER A 70 3.42 3.94 -6.37
C SER A 70 4.74 3.95 -5.60
N LEU A 71 5.83 4.27 -6.26
CA LEU A 71 7.15 4.39 -5.63
C LEU A 71 7.11 5.49 -4.56
N GLY A 72 6.52 6.66 -4.88
CA GLY A 72 6.43 7.80 -3.97
C GLY A 72 5.62 7.48 -2.71
N ILE A 73 4.50 6.78 -2.84
CA ILE A 73 3.68 6.36 -1.68
C ILE A 73 4.43 5.38 -0.78
N ASN A 74 5.17 4.43 -1.35
CA ASN A 74 5.94 3.47 -0.54
C ASN A 74 7.12 4.14 0.17
N VAL A 75 7.81 5.08 -0.48
CA VAL A 75 8.81 5.92 0.18
C VAL A 75 8.17 6.71 1.32
N LEU A 76 7.04 7.39 1.07
CA LEU A 76 6.32 8.14 2.09
C LEU A 76 5.95 7.24 3.28
N THR A 77 5.44 6.05 3.03
CA THR A 77 5.06 5.06 4.06
C THR A 77 6.24 4.70 4.97
N SER A 78 7.41 4.45 4.40
CA SER A 78 8.65 4.17 5.16
C SER A 78 9.06 5.36 6.03
N PHE A 79 9.00 6.59 5.49
CA PHE A 79 9.31 7.79 6.26
C PHE A 79 8.29 8.05 7.38
N VAL A 80 7.00 7.85 7.13
CA VAL A 80 5.94 7.98 8.15
C VAL A 80 6.22 7.07 9.33
N GLU A 81 6.54 5.80 9.08
CA GLU A 81 6.89 4.84 10.13
C GLU A 81 8.13 5.30 10.92
N LYS A 82 9.18 5.73 10.21
CA LYS A 82 10.42 6.19 10.82
C LYS A 82 10.22 7.45 11.67
N ILE A 83 9.51 8.46 11.14
CA ILE A 83 9.21 9.70 11.88
C ILE A 83 8.36 9.36 13.11
N SER A 84 7.31 8.56 12.94
CA SER A 84 6.44 8.15 14.04
C SER A 84 7.21 7.45 15.16
N SER A 85 8.18 6.58 14.82
CA SER A 85 9.01 5.88 15.81
C SER A 85 10.01 6.80 16.55
N SER A 86 10.33 7.95 15.97
CA SER A 86 11.34 8.87 16.49
C SER A 86 10.75 10.01 17.33
N LEU A 87 9.43 10.24 17.23
CA LEU A 87 8.74 11.32 17.93
C LEU A 87 7.99 10.80 19.17
N ASP A 88 7.86 11.64 20.19
CA ASP A 88 7.12 11.35 21.41
C ASP A 88 5.60 11.40 21.21
N LEU A 89 4.83 11.03 22.26
CA LEU A 89 3.36 11.07 22.24
C LEU A 89 2.77 12.48 22.21
N ASP A 90 3.58 13.51 22.39
CA ASP A 90 3.17 14.91 22.30
C ASP A 90 2.97 15.39 20.84
N PHE A 91 3.37 14.57 19.86
CA PHE A 91 3.08 14.82 18.45
C PHE A 91 1.78 14.14 18.04
N ASP A 92 0.77 14.95 17.76
CA ASP A 92 -0.50 14.53 17.17
C ASP A 92 -0.31 14.13 15.70
N ILE A 93 -0.88 13.00 15.30
CA ILE A 93 -0.77 12.47 13.94
C ILE A 93 -2.10 12.64 13.22
N GLU A 94 -2.10 13.36 12.09
CA GLU A 94 -3.27 13.54 11.23
C GLU A 94 -2.93 13.13 9.80
N ILE A 95 -3.85 12.40 9.18
CA ILE A 95 -3.75 11.96 7.79
C ILE A 95 -4.90 12.59 7.02
N LEU A 96 -4.55 13.47 6.09
CA LEU A 96 -5.47 14.13 5.17
C LEU A 96 -5.33 13.50 3.78
N GLU A 97 -6.46 13.15 3.17
CA GLU A 97 -6.47 12.65 1.79
C GLU A 97 -7.54 13.33 0.95
N MET A 98 -7.24 13.50 -0.33
CA MET A 98 -8.20 14.02 -1.29
C MET A 98 -8.21 13.16 -2.56
N HIS A 99 -9.40 12.84 -3.04
CA HIS A 99 -9.63 12.13 -4.31
C HIS A 99 -10.79 12.75 -5.10
N HIS A 100 -10.97 12.22 -6.32
CA HIS A 100 -12.08 12.60 -7.19
C HIS A 100 -13.45 12.37 -6.52
N ARG A 101 -14.46 13.07 -7.03
CA ARG A 101 -15.83 13.07 -6.46
C ARG A 101 -16.47 11.68 -6.39
N ASP A 102 -16.09 10.78 -7.29
CA ASP A 102 -16.71 9.45 -7.44
C ASP A 102 -16.06 8.36 -6.58
N LYS A 103 -15.04 8.69 -5.77
CA LYS A 103 -14.41 7.72 -4.87
C LYS A 103 -15.32 7.44 -3.68
N VAL A 104 -15.70 6.17 -3.52
CA VAL A 104 -16.71 5.73 -2.53
C VAL A 104 -16.15 5.38 -1.16
N ASP A 105 -14.92 4.88 -1.09
CA ASP A 105 -14.25 4.54 0.17
C ASP A 105 -13.63 5.77 0.83
N ALA A 106 -13.82 5.92 2.13
CA ALA A 106 -13.22 6.96 2.99
C ALA A 106 -12.97 6.41 4.41
N PRO A 107 -11.74 6.51 4.94
CA PRO A 107 -10.51 6.94 4.27
C PRO A 107 -10.09 5.99 3.14
N SER A 108 -9.27 6.50 2.19
CA SER A 108 -8.73 5.68 1.11
C SER A 108 -7.82 4.55 1.64
N GLY A 109 -7.68 3.45 0.88
CA GLY A 109 -6.76 2.37 1.24
C GLY A 109 -5.32 2.86 1.47
N THR A 110 -4.86 3.85 0.69
CA THR A 110 -3.54 4.48 0.88
C THR A 110 -3.45 5.26 2.20
N ALA A 111 -4.51 5.99 2.57
CA ALA A 111 -4.55 6.70 3.86
C ALA A 111 -4.51 5.70 5.03
N LEU A 112 -5.23 4.58 4.93
CA LEU A 112 -5.18 3.52 5.94
C LEU A 112 -3.77 2.90 6.03
N MET A 113 -3.12 2.63 4.90
CA MET A 113 -1.74 2.13 4.85
C MET A 113 -0.74 3.08 5.53
N LEU A 114 -0.89 4.40 5.34
CA LEU A 114 -0.09 5.42 6.02
C LEU A 114 -0.39 5.45 7.53
N GLY A 115 -1.65 5.28 7.93
CA GLY A 115 -2.06 5.16 9.33
C GLY A 115 -1.46 3.92 10.01
N GLU A 116 -1.46 2.79 9.32
CA GLU A 116 -0.82 1.57 9.79
C GLU A 116 0.68 1.74 9.96
N ALA A 117 1.36 2.44 9.03
CA ALA A 117 2.78 2.76 9.16
C ALA A 117 3.06 3.66 10.37
N ALA A 118 2.23 4.69 10.59
CA ALA A 118 2.34 5.54 11.76
C ALA A 118 2.12 4.75 13.07
N ALA A 119 1.14 3.85 13.09
CA ALA A 119 0.84 3.00 14.24
C ALA A 119 1.98 2.00 14.53
N ARG A 120 2.54 1.35 13.50
CA ARG A 120 3.73 0.48 13.65
C ARG A 120 4.91 1.25 14.22
N GLY A 121 5.15 2.50 13.78
CA GLY A 121 6.17 3.36 14.36
C GLY A 121 5.98 3.63 15.86
N LYS A 122 4.74 3.59 16.36
CA LYS A 122 4.41 3.67 17.80
C LYS A 122 4.41 2.30 18.50
N GLY A 123 4.71 1.20 17.80
CA GLY A 123 4.66 -0.16 18.36
C GLY A 123 3.24 -0.65 18.66
N LYS A 124 2.21 -0.12 17.96
CA LYS A 124 0.79 -0.42 18.16
C LYS A 124 0.10 -0.73 16.84
N SER A 125 -1.12 -1.27 16.92
CA SER A 125 -2.00 -1.42 15.76
C SER A 125 -2.76 -0.12 15.47
N LEU A 126 -3.17 0.08 14.22
CA LEU A 126 -4.00 1.23 13.87
C LEU A 126 -5.35 1.21 14.59
N SER A 127 -5.92 0.02 14.83
CA SER A 127 -7.20 -0.13 15.55
C SER A 127 -7.15 0.39 16.99
N GLU A 128 -5.97 0.38 17.63
CA GLU A 128 -5.78 0.93 18.99
C GLU A 128 -5.63 2.45 18.99
N LEU A 129 -5.11 3.04 17.91
CA LEU A 129 -4.75 4.47 17.87
C LEU A 129 -5.73 5.33 17.06
N ARG A 130 -6.57 4.71 16.22
CA ARG A 130 -7.47 5.42 15.31
C ARG A 130 -8.55 6.16 16.07
N VAL A 131 -8.64 7.48 15.84
CA VAL A 131 -9.76 8.31 16.35
C VAL A 131 -11.01 8.07 15.51
N ALA A 132 -12.17 8.01 16.17
CA ALA A 132 -13.46 8.03 15.50
C ALA A 132 -13.66 9.31 14.68
N LEU A 133 -14.60 9.26 13.73
CA LEU A 133 -14.94 10.42 12.91
C LEU A 133 -15.28 11.62 13.81
N ARG A 134 -14.65 12.76 13.54
CA ARG A 134 -14.93 14.03 14.22
C ARG A 134 -16.02 14.76 13.44
N ASP A 135 -17.24 14.70 13.95
CA ASP A 135 -18.40 15.41 13.43
C ASP A 135 -19.19 15.99 14.62
N GLY A 136 -19.57 17.26 14.55
CA GLY A 136 -20.23 17.97 15.64
C GLY A 136 -19.30 18.25 16.84
N ILE A 137 -19.86 18.16 18.05
CA ILE A 137 -19.13 18.40 19.31
C ILE A 137 -18.61 17.05 19.83
N SER A 138 -17.30 16.93 19.96
CA SER A 138 -16.64 15.73 20.48
C SER A 138 -15.76 16.08 21.69
N ALA A 139 -15.30 15.05 22.41
CA ALA A 139 -14.25 15.21 23.41
C ALA A 139 -12.95 15.71 22.76
N GLY A 140 -12.06 16.31 23.58
CA GLY A 140 -10.73 16.68 23.14
C GLY A 140 -9.95 15.47 22.58
N ARG A 141 -8.92 15.77 21.79
CA ARG A 141 -8.06 14.74 21.19
C ARG A 141 -7.29 13.96 22.28
N GLU A 142 -7.23 12.66 22.14
CA GLU A 142 -6.39 11.80 22.97
C GLU A 142 -4.96 11.79 22.42
N LYS A 143 -3.94 12.01 23.29
CA LYS A 143 -2.52 12.03 22.90
C LYS A 143 -2.11 10.69 22.27
N GLY A 144 -1.31 10.79 21.22
CA GLY A 144 -0.79 9.62 20.50
C GLY A 144 -1.80 8.95 19.56
N SER A 145 -3.03 9.47 19.49
CA SER A 145 -4.02 8.97 18.53
C SER A 145 -3.73 9.40 17.08
N ILE A 146 -4.30 8.67 16.12
CA ILE A 146 -4.17 8.91 14.68
C ILE A 146 -5.53 9.32 14.11
N GLY A 147 -5.62 10.54 13.58
CA GLY A 147 -6.82 11.06 12.96
C GLY A 147 -6.80 10.97 11.44
N PHE A 148 -8.00 10.98 10.84
CA PHE A 148 -8.18 10.95 9.39
C PHE A 148 -9.16 12.02 8.95
N ALA A 149 -8.87 12.68 7.84
CA ALA A 149 -9.78 13.58 7.14
C ALA A 149 -9.76 13.24 5.64
N SER A 150 -10.97 13.10 5.06
CA SER A 150 -11.13 12.74 3.65
C SER A 150 -11.85 13.84 2.90
N LEU A 151 -11.24 14.33 1.83
CA LEU A 151 -11.83 15.31 0.91
C LEU A 151 -12.19 14.63 -0.41
N ARG A 152 -13.29 15.08 -1.04
CA ARG A 152 -13.73 14.62 -2.34
C ARG A 152 -14.04 15.82 -3.21
N GLY A 153 -13.44 15.86 -4.43
CA GLY A 153 -13.67 16.98 -5.35
C GLY A 153 -13.02 16.82 -6.70
N GLY A 154 -13.66 17.35 -7.73
CA GLY A 154 -13.12 17.38 -9.08
C GLY A 154 -12.70 16.02 -9.61
N GLY A 155 -11.55 16.02 -10.30
CA GLY A 155 -10.91 14.83 -10.87
C GLY A 155 -9.57 14.49 -10.18
N VAL A 156 -9.39 14.86 -8.91
CA VAL A 156 -8.14 14.61 -8.16
C VAL A 156 -7.81 13.11 -8.17
N VAL A 157 -6.62 12.77 -8.66
CA VAL A 157 -6.18 11.37 -8.78
C VAL A 157 -5.92 10.77 -7.40
N GLY A 158 -5.28 11.52 -6.53
CA GLY A 158 -5.02 11.18 -5.14
C GLY A 158 -3.94 12.05 -4.51
N GLU A 159 -4.28 12.69 -3.40
CA GLU A 159 -3.36 13.44 -2.55
C GLU A 159 -3.39 12.85 -1.15
N HIS A 160 -2.23 12.77 -0.53
CA HIS A 160 -2.10 12.26 0.84
C HIS A 160 -1.07 13.10 1.58
N GLU A 161 -1.46 13.62 2.73
CA GLU A 161 -0.57 14.33 3.64
C GLU A 161 -0.63 13.67 5.01
N VAL A 162 0.53 13.44 5.61
CA VAL A 162 0.66 13.05 7.02
C VAL A 162 1.35 14.17 7.75
N SER A 163 0.72 14.68 8.79
CA SER A 163 1.27 15.69 9.66
C SER A 163 1.46 15.18 11.08
N PHE A 164 2.61 15.53 11.65
CA PHE A 164 3.00 15.31 13.03
C PHE A 164 3.12 16.68 13.68
N THR A 165 2.24 17.01 14.63
CA THR A 165 2.10 18.36 15.18
C THR A 165 2.21 18.35 16.70
N SER A 166 3.14 19.12 17.27
CA SER A 166 3.22 19.45 18.68
C SER A 166 2.73 20.88 18.94
N ASP A 167 2.82 21.36 20.18
CA ASP A 167 2.47 22.74 20.53
C ASP A 167 3.42 23.77 19.88
N SER A 168 4.63 23.36 19.49
CA SER A 168 5.68 24.28 19.03
C SER A 168 6.10 24.10 17.57
N GLU A 169 5.80 22.95 16.96
CA GLU A 169 6.24 22.67 15.60
C GLU A 169 5.32 21.65 14.88
N ARG A 170 5.47 21.58 13.57
CA ARG A 170 4.81 20.60 12.70
C ARG A 170 5.79 20.07 11.68
N ILE A 171 5.75 18.76 11.47
CA ILE A 171 6.34 18.08 10.33
C ILE A 171 5.20 17.61 9.43
N SER A 172 5.21 17.99 8.14
CA SER A 172 4.24 17.53 7.15
C SER A 172 4.97 16.87 5.99
N ILE A 173 4.49 15.70 5.56
CA ILE A 173 4.95 15.00 4.37
C ILE A 173 3.75 14.78 3.46
N LYS A 174 3.87 15.21 2.20
CA LYS A 174 2.80 15.14 1.20
C LYS A 174 3.24 14.35 -0.03
N HIS A 175 2.32 13.55 -0.56
CA HIS A 175 2.39 12.96 -1.89
C HIS A 175 1.18 13.40 -2.70
N GLU A 176 1.40 13.74 -3.95
CA GLU A 176 0.38 14.17 -4.88
C GLU A 176 0.54 13.41 -6.21
N ALA A 177 -0.49 12.69 -6.61
CA ALA A 177 -0.50 11.94 -7.85
C ALA A 177 -1.10 12.79 -8.97
N PHE A 178 -0.34 13.03 -10.04
CA PHE A 178 -0.80 13.75 -11.24
C PHE A 178 -1.38 12.81 -12.30
N SER A 179 -1.01 11.52 -12.26
CA SER A 179 -1.48 10.48 -13.19
C SER A 179 -1.50 9.11 -12.49
N ARG A 180 -2.33 8.19 -12.98
CA ARG A 180 -2.31 6.78 -12.56
C ARG A 180 -1.10 6.00 -13.08
N ASP A 181 -0.31 6.58 -13.97
CA ASP A 181 0.92 5.96 -14.50
C ASP A 181 1.93 5.66 -13.40
N ILE A 182 1.84 6.33 -12.25
CA ILE A 182 2.67 6.03 -11.07
C ILE A 182 2.54 4.56 -10.62
N PHE A 183 1.37 3.95 -10.75
CA PHE A 183 1.15 2.54 -10.40
C PHE A 183 1.74 1.61 -11.45
N VAL A 184 1.58 1.95 -12.74
CA VAL A 184 2.15 1.21 -13.87
C VAL A 184 3.67 1.19 -13.77
N ASN A 185 4.28 2.37 -13.58
CA ASN A 185 5.73 2.51 -13.45
C ASN A 185 6.29 1.72 -12.26
N GLY A 186 5.57 1.71 -11.13
CA GLY A 186 5.96 0.93 -9.96
C GLY A 186 5.87 -0.57 -10.19
N ALA A 187 4.80 -1.05 -10.83
CA ALA A 187 4.62 -2.46 -11.16
C ALA A 187 5.68 -2.96 -12.16
N ILE A 188 6.01 -2.16 -13.18
CA ILE A 188 7.10 -2.47 -14.12
C ILE A 188 8.44 -2.53 -13.37
N LYS A 189 8.72 -1.58 -12.48
CA LYS A 189 9.94 -1.62 -11.67
C LYS A 189 10.01 -2.87 -10.80
N ALA A 190 8.91 -3.29 -10.19
CA ALA A 190 8.83 -4.53 -9.41
C ALA A 190 9.10 -5.77 -10.27
N ALA A 191 8.52 -5.83 -11.48
CA ALA A 191 8.75 -6.92 -12.43
C ALA A 191 10.23 -7.00 -12.87
N LEU A 192 10.86 -5.86 -13.17
CA LEU A 192 12.29 -5.84 -13.53
C LEU A 192 13.18 -6.22 -12.34
N TRP A 193 12.82 -5.78 -11.13
CA TRP A 193 13.56 -6.08 -9.91
C TRP A 193 13.49 -7.57 -9.56
N SER A 194 12.36 -8.26 -9.83
CA SER A 194 12.16 -9.66 -9.50
C SER A 194 13.10 -10.63 -10.25
N LYS A 195 13.66 -10.21 -11.39
CA LYS A 195 14.47 -11.05 -12.27
C LYS A 195 15.72 -11.64 -11.59
N GLU A 196 16.27 -10.94 -10.60
CA GLU A 196 17.52 -11.33 -9.92
C GLU A 196 17.28 -11.75 -8.46
N LYS A 197 16.04 -12.19 -8.15
CA LYS A 197 15.67 -12.53 -6.78
C LYS A 197 15.37 -14.02 -6.65
N ASP A 198 15.69 -14.54 -5.48
CA ASP A 198 15.28 -15.88 -5.10
C ASP A 198 13.77 -15.93 -4.83
N PRO A 199 13.12 -17.10 -4.94
CA PRO A 199 11.72 -17.27 -4.55
C PRO A 199 11.45 -16.68 -3.16
N GLY A 200 10.35 -15.97 -3.03
CA GLY A 200 9.99 -15.28 -1.79
C GLY A 200 8.81 -14.34 -1.97
N LEU A 201 8.20 -13.95 -0.84
CA LEU A 201 7.17 -12.93 -0.78
C LEU A 201 7.81 -11.59 -0.44
N TYR A 202 7.73 -10.66 -1.36
CA TYR A 202 8.30 -9.32 -1.29
C TYR A 202 7.22 -8.26 -1.38
N ASP A 203 7.57 -7.05 -0.96
CA ASP A 203 6.74 -5.86 -1.16
C ASP A 203 7.51 -4.73 -1.84
N MET A 204 6.87 -3.59 -2.02
CA MET A 204 7.51 -2.43 -2.65
C MET A 204 8.63 -1.82 -1.81
N LEU A 205 8.69 -2.05 -0.49
CA LEU A 205 9.80 -1.59 0.35
C LEU A 205 11.07 -2.40 0.05
N ASN A 206 10.93 -3.70 -0.26
CA ASN A 206 12.05 -4.53 -0.73
C ASN A 206 12.55 -4.05 -2.10
N VAL A 207 11.62 -3.77 -3.04
CA VAL A 207 11.96 -3.25 -4.38
C VAL A 207 12.71 -1.91 -4.31
N LEU A 208 12.44 -1.11 -3.30
CA LEU A 208 13.03 0.22 -3.07
C LEU A 208 14.26 0.22 -2.14
N ASN A 209 14.67 -0.95 -1.61
CA ASN A 209 15.75 -1.09 -0.61
C ASN A 209 15.49 -0.21 0.64
N LEU A 210 14.26 -0.21 1.13
CA LEU A 210 13.82 0.54 2.32
C LEU A 210 13.59 -0.37 3.54
N ARG A 211 13.96 -1.64 3.42
CA ARG A 211 14.04 -2.65 4.49
C ARG A 211 15.44 -3.17 4.64
#